data_dba430e2b9b242382ec509668bdc289b
#
_entry.id   dba430e2b9b242382ec509668bdc289b
#
_cell.length_a   1.000
_cell.length_b   1.000
_cell.length_c   1.000
_cell.angle_alpha   90.00
_cell.angle_beta   90.00
_cell.angle_gamma   90.00
#
_symmetry.space_group_name_H-M   'P 1'
#
loop_
_entity.id
_entity.type
_entity.pdbx_description
1 polymer ?
#
loop_
_entity_poly.entity_id
_entity_poly.type
_entity_poly.pdbx_seq_one_letter_code
_entity_poly.pdbx_strand_id
1 'polypeptide(L)'
;MFGLAAKLRQVALIDLPGSPGFSQVTMANGQVVITRPGTNTIEVFSPVKRRIIARISQINDPRGITVDNDSGTMYVALAGNNSIAVVDTRNWSVEKVIPVQHRPEKLLWVPQTKTLYATSVLDRTLSIIDLRLSAETHVLELNALPQDMLYDGARQTLLLTLQDLGQIASIDRSNKIIGRYKVVASEPTGMALDEQRRRLYVAVRYAVLALNADTGAEVARIPAPGGTDALVLDPGGNLLYAAAGDGSVLAIDLNRNVVDHELPTDVKGYSIAYDPAHKMIFLPGGREGRSKMVILSPSGVTETNRLQNAASPAEATPQSAAQTAMKK
;
A
#
# COMPACT_ATOMS: atom_id res chain seq x y z
N MET A 1 -23.80 4.39 22.24
CA MET A 1 -23.83 3.13 21.47
C MET A 1 -22.42 2.56 21.56
N PHE A 2 -22.21 1.48 22.30
CA PHE A 2 -20.93 0.77 22.28
C PHE A 2 -20.83 0.10 20.92
N GLY A 3 -19.91 0.57 20.08
CA GLY A 3 -19.61 -0.09 18.80
C GLY A 3 -19.18 -1.53 19.08
N LEU A 4 -19.78 -2.49 18.39
CA LEU A 4 -19.31 -3.87 18.41
C LEU A 4 -17.83 -3.89 17.98
N ALA A 5 -16.98 -4.51 18.78
CA ALA A 5 -15.57 -4.71 18.47
C ALA A 5 -15.41 -5.33 17.07
N ALA A 6 -14.56 -4.72 16.24
CA ALA A 6 -14.32 -5.22 14.89
C ALA A 6 -13.45 -6.48 14.95
N LYS A 7 -14.08 -7.65 15.06
CA LYS A 7 -13.36 -8.93 15.02
C LYS A 7 -12.93 -9.27 13.60
N LEU A 8 -11.64 -9.43 13.38
CA LEU A 8 -11.11 -10.01 12.16
C LEU A 8 -11.43 -11.50 12.07
N ARG A 9 -11.74 -11.98 10.89
CA ARG A 9 -11.84 -13.42 10.63
C ARG A 9 -11.11 -13.75 9.33
N GLN A 10 -10.48 -14.91 9.29
CA GLN A 10 -9.94 -15.45 8.06
C GLN A 10 -11.08 -15.96 7.18
N VAL A 11 -11.16 -15.44 5.97
CA VAL A 11 -12.15 -15.80 4.94
C VAL A 11 -11.60 -16.87 4.01
N ALA A 12 -10.31 -16.77 3.68
CA ALA A 12 -9.65 -17.75 2.84
C ALA A 12 -8.14 -17.80 3.11
N LEU A 13 -7.56 -18.95 2.80
CA LEU A 13 -6.12 -19.16 2.67
C LEU A 13 -5.88 -19.80 1.30
N ILE A 14 -5.18 -19.11 0.42
CA ILE A 14 -5.03 -19.51 -0.98
C ILE A 14 -3.54 -19.75 -1.26
N ASP A 15 -3.27 -20.85 -1.94
CA ASP A 15 -1.92 -21.13 -2.46
C ASP A 15 -1.59 -20.18 -3.60
N LEU A 16 -0.43 -19.55 -3.49
CA LEU A 16 0.15 -18.78 -4.58
C LEU A 16 1.30 -19.58 -5.21
N PRO A 17 1.53 -19.44 -6.51
CA PRO A 17 2.60 -20.18 -7.19
C PRO A 17 4.00 -19.71 -6.71
N GLY A 18 4.95 -20.63 -6.74
CA GLY A 18 6.37 -20.36 -6.46
C GLY A 18 6.70 -20.19 -4.97
N SER A 19 7.98 -19.92 -4.69
CA SER A 19 8.50 -19.74 -3.34
C SER A 19 8.08 -18.38 -2.74
N PRO A 20 8.00 -18.23 -1.41
CA PRO A 20 7.83 -16.94 -0.77
C PRO A 20 8.95 -15.95 -1.16
N GLY A 21 8.63 -14.67 -1.13
CA GLY A 21 9.54 -13.60 -1.51
C GLY A 21 8.74 -12.43 -2.07
N PHE A 22 7.89 -11.87 -1.21
CA PHE A 22 7.03 -10.73 -1.51
C PHE A 22 7.69 -9.44 -1.05
N SER A 23 7.50 -8.33 -1.77
CA SER A 23 7.95 -7.01 -1.33
C SER A 23 6.78 -6.14 -0.92
N GLN A 24 5.84 -5.91 -1.83
CA GLN A 24 4.68 -5.08 -1.54
C GLN A 24 3.41 -5.67 -2.15
N VAL A 25 2.29 -5.41 -1.48
CA VAL A 25 0.94 -5.66 -1.99
C VAL A 25 0.14 -4.36 -1.99
N THR A 26 -0.68 -4.14 -3.01
CA THR A 26 -1.57 -2.98 -3.11
C THR A 26 -2.81 -3.31 -3.92
N MET A 27 -3.81 -2.43 -3.88
CA MET A 27 -4.98 -2.50 -4.74
C MET A 27 -4.77 -1.62 -5.98
N ALA A 28 -5.07 -2.14 -7.16
CA ALA A 28 -5.10 -1.41 -8.41
C ALA A 28 -6.23 -1.92 -9.30
N ASN A 29 -7.07 -1.04 -9.80
CA ASN A 29 -8.21 -1.40 -10.69
C ASN A 29 -9.05 -2.57 -10.15
N GLY A 30 -9.36 -2.56 -8.84
CA GLY A 30 -10.13 -3.63 -8.17
C GLY A 30 -9.43 -4.98 -8.04
N GLN A 31 -8.14 -5.07 -8.38
CA GLN A 31 -7.32 -6.27 -8.23
C GLN A 31 -6.25 -6.07 -7.17
N VAL A 32 -5.77 -7.16 -6.61
CA VAL A 32 -4.61 -7.17 -5.70
C VAL A 32 -3.35 -7.36 -6.52
N VAL A 33 -2.43 -6.42 -6.46
CA VAL A 33 -1.15 -6.47 -7.17
C VAL A 33 -0.03 -6.75 -6.18
N ILE A 34 0.85 -7.68 -6.53
CA ILE A 34 1.89 -8.20 -5.65
C ILE A 34 3.23 -8.15 -6.38
N THR A 35 4.22 -7.49 -5.82
CA THR A 35 5.60 -7.58 -6.32
C THR A 35 6.34 -8.74 -5.68
N ARG A 36 7.08 -9.48 -6.51
CA ARG A 36 7.83 -10.68 -6.10
C ARG A 36 9.27 -10.60 -6.61
N PRO A 37 10.17 -9.98 -5.82
CA PRO A 37 11.59 -9.89 -6.17
C PRO A 37 12.24 -11.25 -6.45
N GLY A 38 11.95 -12.25 -5.62
CA GLY A 38 12.56 -13.57 -5.73
C GLY A 38 12.24 -14.33 -7.01
N THR A 39 11.17 -13.94 -7.72
CA THR A 39 10.78 -14.55 -9.02
C THR A 39 10.84 -13.56 -10.17
N ASN A 40 11.22 -12.30 -9.90
CA ASN A 40 11.25 -11.22 -10.89
C ASN A 40 9.89 -11.05 -11.61
N THR A 41 8.79 -11.06 -10.83
CA THR A 41 7.42 -10.94 -11.36
C THR A 41 6.58 -9.95 -10.57
N ILE A 42 5.59 -9.38 -11.24
CA ILE A 42 4.43 -8.76 -10.61
C ILE A 42 3.24 -9.67 -10.90
N GLU A 43 2.51 -10.05 -9.86
CA GLU A 43 1.33 -10.90 -9.96
C GLU A 43 0.08 -10.09 -9.69
N VAL A 44 -0.96 -10.31 -10.50
CA VAL A 44 -2.27 -9.70 -10.36
C VAL A 44 -3.24 -10.77 -9.90
N PHE A 45 -3.72 -10.64 -8.68
CA PHE A 45 -4.67 -11.57 -8.07
C PHE A 45 -6.07 -10.97 -8.09
N SER A 46 -7.04 -11.73 -8.56
CA SER A 46 -8.44 -11.33 -8.54
C SER A 46 -9.10 -11.76 -7.23
N PRO A 47 -9.59 -10.81 -6.41
CA PRO A 47 -10.37 -11.12 -5.22
C PRO A 47 -11.62 -11.96 -5.52
N VAL A 48 -12.30 -11.65 -6.63
CA VAL A 48 -13.53 -12.32 -7.06
C VAL A 48 -13.27 -13.75 -7.52
N LYS A 49 -12.25 -13.92 -8.42
CA LYS A 49 -11.90 -15.24 -8.97
C LYS A 49 -11.00 -16.06 -8.04
N ARG A 50 -10.47 -15.44 -6.97
CA ARG A 50 -9.56 -16.04 -5.99
C ARG A 50 -8.34 -16.74 -6.61
N ARG A 51 -7.79 -16.16 -7.67
CA ARG A 51 -6.61 -16.68 -8.38
C ARG A 51 -5.83 -15.57 -9.07
N ILE A 52 -4.59 -15.86 -9.42
CA ILE A 52 -3.79 -15.01 -10.31
C ILE A 52 -4.46 -14.96 -11.69
N ILE A 53 -4.69 -13.75 -12.20
CA ILE A 53 -5.32 -13.48 -13.50
C ILE A 53 -4.35 -12.92 -14.53
N ALA A 54 -3.26 -12.30 -14.07
CA ALA A 54 -2.21 -11.77 -14.93
C ALA A 54 -0.86 -11.84 -14.20
N ARG A 55 0.20 -11.88 -14.98
CA ARG A 55 1.59 -11.85 -14.50
C ARG A 55 2.42 -11.02 -15.46
N ILE A 56 3.14 -10.05 -14.90
CA ILE A 56 4.17 -9.30 -15.62
C ILE A 56 5.51 -9.95 -15.26
N SER A 57 6.25 -10.36 -16.26
CA SER A 57 7.56 -11.01 -16.15
C SER A 57 8.61 -10.24 -16.94
N GLN A 58 9.85 -10.69 -16.94
CA GLN A 58 11.00 -10.02 -17.58
C GLN A 58 11.29 -8.64 -16.97
N ILE A 59 11.02 -8.51 -15.69
CA ILE A 59 11.33 -7.34 -14.87
C ILE A 59 12.35 -7.77 -13.80
N ASN A 60 13.15 -6.83 -13.31
CA ASN A 60 14.24 -7.17 -12.42
C ASN A 60 14.05 -6.56 -11.04
N ASP A 61 13.99 -7.42 -10.00
CA ASP A 61 13.84 -7.06 -8.58
C ASP A 61 12.70 -6.04 -8.33
N PRO A 62 11.42 -6.38 -8.66
CA PRO A 62 10.30 -5.45 -8.45
C PRO A 62 10.02 -5.27 -6.96
N ARG A 63 9.95 -4.02 -6.51
CA ARG A 63 9.82 -3.64 -5.09
C ARG A 63 8.54 -2.87 -4.80
N GLY A 64 8.65 -1.57 -4.59
CA GLY A 64 7.56 -0.69 -4.23
C GLY A 64 6.57 -0.48 -5.38
N ILE A 65 5.31 -0.26 -5.01
CA ILE A 65 4.21 0.02 -5.94
C ILE A 65 3.47 1.26 -5.46
N THR A 66 3.12 2.14 -6.39
CA THR A 66 2.12 3.18 -6.17
C THR A 66 1.20 3.26 -7.39
N VAL A 67 -0.05 3.69 -7.17
CA VAL A 67 -1.10 3.65 -8.20
C VAL A 67 -1.75 5.01 -8.35
N ASP A 68 -1.87 5.46 -9.58
CA ASP A 68 -2.76 6.53 -9.99
C ASP A 68 -4.06 5.90 -10.48
N ASN A 69 -5.05 5.81 -9.60
CA ASN A 69 -6.33 5.18 -9.92
C ASN A 69 -7.14 5.98 -10.94
N ASP A 70 -6.93 7.31 -11.02
CA ASP A 70 -7.68 8.18 -11.93
C ASP A 70 -7.26 7.93 -13.39
N SER A 71 -5.98 7.74 -13.64
CA SER A 71 -5.46 7.43 -14.98
C SER A 71 -5.42 5.92 -15.28
N GLY A 72 -5.55 5.06 -14.27
CA GLY A 72 -5.34 3.62 -14.40
C GLY A 72 -3.86 3.26 -14.59
N THR A 73 -2.95 4.08 -14.06
CA THR A 73 -1.51 3.87 -14.19
C THR A 73 -0.92 3.38 -12.86
N MET A 74 -0.07 2.38 -12.93
CA MET A 74 0.70 1.87 -11.81
C MET A 74 2.19 2.10 -12.04
N TYR A 75 2.90 2.53 -11.01
CA TYR A 75 4.35 2.69 -11.02
C TYR A 75 4.97 1.64 -10.12
N VAL A 76 6.01 0.96 -10.62
CA VAL A 76 6.70 -0.12 -9.89
C VAL A 76 8.19 0.13 -9.89
N ALA A 77 8.78 0.12 -8.70
CA ALA A 77 10.23 0.19 -8.53
C ALA A 77 10.88 -1.10 -9.02
N LEU A 78 11.83 -0.99 -9.95
CA LEU A 78 12.66 -2.07 -10.45
C LEU A 78 14.08 -1.89 -9.90
N ALA A 79 14.30 -2.43 -8.72
CA ALA A 79 15.52 -2.21 -7.95
C ALA A 79 16.76 -2.83 -8.60
N GLY A 80 16.57 -3.89 -9.40
CA GLY A 80 17.68 -4.61 -10.04
C GLY A 80 18.31 -3.90 -11.24
N ASN A 81 17.67 -2.86 -11.78
CA ASN A 81 18.17 -2.10 -12.91
C ASN A 81 17.95 -0.58 -12.78
N ASN A 82 17.82 -0.09 -11.56
CA ASN A 82 17.70 1.34 -11.25
C ASN A 82 16.66 2.04 -12.12
N SER A 83 15.42 1.56 -12.09
CA SER A 83 14.39 2.13 -12.94
C SER A 83 12.99 1.98 -12.32
N ILE A 84 12.02 2.65 -12.93
CA ILE A 84 10.62 2.58 -12.55
C ILE A 84 9.82 2.16 -13.77
N ALA A 85 9.09 1.05 -13.68
CA ALA A 85 8.14 0.64 -14.70
C ALA A 85 6.84 1.43 -14.57
N VAL A 86 6.33 1.88 -15.72
CA VAL A 86 4.99 2.47 -15.85
C VAL A 86 4.09 1.42 -16.50
N VAL A 87 3.04 1.02 -15.78
CA VAL A 87 2.18 -0.11 -16.15
C VAL A 87 0.74 0.38 -16.31
N ASP A 88 0.11 0.04 -17.43
CA ASP A 88 -1.33 0.22 -17.62
C ASP A 88 -2.10 -0.88 -16.88
N THR A 89 -2.93 -0.52 -15.91
CA THR A 89 -3.70 -1.45 -15.09
C THR A 89 -4.92 -2.04 -15.79
N ARG A 90 -5.29 -1.56 -16.97
CA ARG A 90 -6.41 -2.08 -17.77
C ARG A 90 -6.05 -3.39 -18.47
N ASN A 91 -4.80 -3.51 -18.88
CA ASN A 91 -4.28 -4.66 -19.62
C ASN A 91 -3.02 -5.31 -19.00
N TRP A 92 -2.49 -4.70 -17.93
CA TRP A 92 -1.30 -5.15 -17.19
C TRP A 92 -0.02 -5.20 -18.04
N SER A 93 0.13 -4.24 -18.96
CA SER A 93 1.33 -4.10 -19.80
C SER A 93 2.25 -3.00 -19.29
N VAL A 94 3.56 -3.23 -19.40
CA VAL A 94 4.57 -2.20 -19.19
C VAL A 94 4.57 -1.29 -20.41
N GLU A 95 4.21 -0.02 -20.24
CA GLU A 95 4.20 0.99 -21.31
C GLU A 95 5.57 1.62 -21.53
N LYS A 96 6.27 1.88 -20.45
CA LYS A 96 7.62 2.47 -20.49
C LYS A 96 8.37 2.20 -19.19
N VAL A 97 9.67 2.46 -19.23
CA VAL A 97 10.56 2.39 -18.07
C VAL A 97 11.30 3.73 -17.95
N ILE A 98 11.32 4.29 -16.75
CA ILE A 98 11.98 5.55 -16.40
C ILE A 98 13.27 5.21 -15.64
N PRO A 99 14.45 5.55 -16.16
CA PRO A 99 15.69 5.33 -15.42
C PRO A 99 15.81 6.31 -14.26
N VAL A 100 16.40 5.84 -13.16
CA VAL A 100 16.75 6.64 -11.97
C VAL A 100 18.19 6.34 -11.57
N GLN A 101 18.82 7.24 -10.81
CA GLN A 101 20.24 7.08 -10.45
C GLN A 101 20.46 5.97 -9.43
N HIS A 102 19.56 5.86 -8.46
CA HIS A 102 19.71 4.99 -7.31
C HIS A 102 18.69 3.88 -7.33
N ARG A 103 19.00 2.79 -6.64
CA ARG A 103 18.15 1.60 -6.51
C ARG A 103 16.82 1.92 -5.81
N PRO A 104 15.67 1.98 -6.54
CA PRO A 104 14.41 2.37 -5.95
C PRO A 104 13.81 1.24 -5.10
N GLU A 105 13.29 1.58 -3.91
CA GLU A 105 12.66 0.63 -2.99
C GLU A 105 11.16 0.92 -2.81
N LYS A 106 10.79 2.05 -2.21
CA LYS A 106 9.39 2.48 -2.04
C LYS A 106 9.06 3.58 -3.03
N LEU A 107 7.81 3.62 -3.46
CA LEU A 107 7.30 4.65 -4.35
C LEU A 107 6.10 5.36 -3.74
N LEU A 108 5.98 6.64 -4.01
CA LEU A 108 4.80 7.43 -3.71
C LEU A 108 4.45 8.34 -4.89
N TRP A 109 3.28 8.17 -5.46
CA TRP A 109 2.69 9.07 -6.43
C TRP A 109 1.92 10.19 -5.72
N VAL A 110 2.21 11.44 -6.08
CA VAL A 110 1.49 12.62 -5.58
C VAL A 110 0.81 13.32 -6.75
N PRO A 111 -0.51 13.08 -6.96
CA PRO A 111 -1.23 13.59 -8.13
C PRO A 111 -1.31 15.12 -8.17
N GLN A 112 -1.36 15.79 -7.01
CA GLN A 112 -1.45 17.25 -6.90
C GLN A 112 -0.24 17.97 -7.53
N THR A 113 0.93 17.36 -7.47
CA THR A 113 2.17 17.92 -8.02
C THR A 113 2.64 17.19 -9.28
N LYS A 114 1.98 16.09 -9.65
CA LYS A 114 2.40 15.17 -10.72
C LYS A 114 3.84 14.68 -10.53
N THR A 115 4.20 14.43 -9.28
CA THR A 115 5.53 14.01 -8.87
C THR A 115 5.48 12.58 -8.34
N LEU A 116 6.42 11.78 -8.75
CA LEU A 116 6.67 10.46 -8.20
C LEU A 116 7.95 10.53 -7.35
N TYR A 117 7.86 10.05 -6.11
CA TYR A 117 8.98 9.93 -5.20
C TYR A 117 9.42 8.48 -5.12
N ALA A 118 10.74 8.25 -5.02
CA ALA A 118 11.31 6.93 -4.84
C ALA A 118 12.41 6.97 -3.76
N THR A 119 12.30 6.12 -2.74
CA THR A 119 13.39 5.95 -1.76
C THR A 119 14.42 4.97 -2.26
N SER A 120 15.70 5.20 -1.93
CA SER A 120 16.75 4.20 -1.96
C SER A 120 17.30 3.99 -0.55
N VAL A 121 17.07 2.79 0.00
CA VAL A 121 17.57 2.42 1.34
C VAL A 121 19.08 2.27 1.33
N LEU A 122 19.64 1.64 0.27
CA LEU A 122 21.07 1.40 0.16
C LEU A 122 21.87 2.68 -0.04
N ASP A 123 21.35 3.58 -0.86
CA ASP A 123 22.04 4.84 -1.19
C ASP A 123 21.66 5.98 -0.24
N ARG A 124 20.64 5.76 0.62
CA ARG A 124 20.14 6.74 1.61
C ARG A 124 19.66 8.03 0.96
N THR A 125 18.92 7.89 -0.14
CA THR A 125 18.43 9.00 -0.96
C THR A 125 16.93 8.97 -1.15
N LEU A 126 16.39 10.12 -1.59
CA LEU A 126 15.05 10.28 -2.12
C LEU A 126 15.15 10.86 -3.52
N SER A 127 14.75 10.09 -4.51
CA SER A 127 14.63 10.52 -5.91
C SER A 127 13.28 11.21 -6.14
N ILE A 128 13.30 12.31 -6.89
CA ILE A 128 12.14 13.09 -7.30
C ILE A 128 12.00 13.01 -8.81
N ILE A 129 10.93 12.43 -9.30
CA ILE A 129 10.67 12.14 -10.69
C ILE A 129 9.49 12.98 -11.19
N ASP A 130 9.71 13.85 -12.18
CA ASP A 130 8.65 14.58 -12.88
C ASP A 130 8.09 13.69 -14.01
N LEU A 131 6.85 13.25 -13.87
CA LEU A 131 6.22 12.36 -14.85
C LEU A 131 5.87 13.04 -16.17
N ARG A 132 5.78 14.38 -16.21
CA ARG A 132 5.61 15.13 -17.46
C ARG A 132 6.86 15.04 -18.32
N LEU A 133 8.02 15.05 -17.68
CA LEU A 133 9.31 14.89 -18.32
C LEU A 133 9.72 13.42 -18.48
N SER A 134 9.04 12.52 -17.73
CA SER A 134 9.42 11.10 -17.57
C SER A 134 10.90 10.95 -17.18
N ALA A 135 11.35 11.78 -16.24
CA ALA A 135 12.75 11.84 -15.84
C ALA A 135 12.88 12.16 -14.34
N GLU A 136 13.94 11.62 -13.75
CA GLU A 136 14.42 12.05 -12.44
C GLU A 136 14.97 13.47 -12.56
N THR A 137 14.43 14.38 -11.76
CA THR A 137 14.77 15.80 -11.81
C THR A 137 15.63 16.25 -10.63
N HIS A 138 15.59 15.50 -9.53
CA HIS A 138 16.36 15.82 -8.33
C HIS A 138 16.57 14.57 -7.48
N VAL A 139 17.70 14.53 -6.77
CA VAL A 139 18.00 13.54 -5.74
C VAL A 139 18.32 14.27 -4.45
N LEU A 140 17.62 13.93 -3.38
CA LEU A 140 17.85 14.47 -2.04
C LEU A 140 18.64 13.46 -1.20
N GLU A 141 19.83 13.86 -0.76
CA GLU A 141 20.66 13.09 0.17
C GLU A 141 20.04 13.17 1.57
N LEU A 142 19.73 12.01 2.16
CA LEU A 142 19.07 11.91 3.46
C LEU A 142 20.05 11.68 4.61
N ASN A 143 21.18 11.03 4.33
CA ASN A 143 22.14 10.52 5.32
C ASN A 143 21.49 9.61 6.39
N ALA A 144 20.41 8.94 6.03
CA ALA A 144 19.59 8.11 6.89
C ALA A 144 18.89 7.02 6.08
N LEU A 145 18.42 5.95 6.73
CA LEU A 145 17.68 4.86 6.09
C LEU A 145 16.20 5.25 5.87
N PRO A 146 15.79 5.62 4.65
CA PRO A 146 14.40 5.92 4.36
C PRO A 146 13.58 4.64 4.27
N GLN A 147 12.38 4.62 4.87
CA GLN A 147 11.49 3.47 4.81
C GLN A 147 10.19 3.80 4.08
N ASP A 148 9.25 4.44 4.75
CA ASP A 148 7.94 4.69 4.20
C ASP A 148 7.69 6.19 3.97
N MET A 149 6.80 6.47 3.01
CA MET A 149 6.44 7.83 2.61
C MET A 149 4.93 7.99 2.55
N LEU A 150 4.45 9.15 2.95
CA LEU A 150 3.10 9.60 2.66
C LEU A 150 3.06 11.12 2.40
N TYR A 151 2.02 11.56 1.70
CA TYR A 151 1.83 12.98 1.43
C TYR A 151 0.71 13.53 2.31
N ASP A 152 1.02 14.55 3.09
CA ASP A 152 0.04 15.34 3.85
C ASP A 152 -0.53 16.44 2.95
N GLY A 153 -1.71 16.19 2.40
CA GLY A 153 -2.38 17.12 1.47
C GLY A 153 -2.71 18.46 2.11
N ALA A 154 -3.07 18.48 3.41
CA ALA A 154 -3.41 19.70 4.13
C ALA A 154 -2.19 20.62 4.32
N ARG A 155 -1.02 20.04 4.57
CA ARG A 155 0.24 20.80 4.73
C ARG A 155 1.06 20.90 3.46
N GLN A 156 0.68 20.15 2.43
CA GLN A 156 1.42 20.03 1.17
C GLN A 156 2.89 19.62 1.38
N THR A 157 3.09 18.66 2.28
CA THR A 157 4.41 18.14 2.63
C THR A 157 4.46 16.62 2.46
N LEU A 158 5.60 16.13 2.03
CA LEU A 158 5.96 14.72 2.08
C LEU A 158 6.48 14.39 3.48
N LEU A 159 5.93 13.37 4.11
CA LEU A 159 6.45 12.78 5.34
C LEU A 159 7.22 11.51 4.98
N LEU A 160 8.42 11.37 5.55
CA LEU A 160 9.34 10.27 5.27
C LEU A 160 9.93 9.73 6.56
N THR A 161 9.76 8.44 6.85
CA THR A 161 10.41 7.78 8.00
C THR A 161 11.90 7.59 7.74
N LEU A 162 12.71 7.98 8.72
CA LEU A 162 14.16 7.80 8.76
C LEU A 162 14.49 6.82 9.90
N GLN A 163 14.58 5.54 9.55
CA GLN A 163 14.54 4.43 10.50
C GLN A 163 15.69 4.46 11.52
N ASP A 164 16.92 4.59 11.06
CA ASP A 164 18.12 4.58 11.91
C ASP A 164 18.27 5.84 12.78
N LEU A 165 17.61 6.93 12.41
CA LEU A 165 17.58 8.17 13.20
C LEU A 165 16.41 8.22 14.19
N GLY A 166 15.42 7.33 14.10
CA GLY A 166 14.18 7.42 14.88
C GLY A 166 13.43 8.73 14.61
N GLN A 167 13.33 9.15 13.36
CA GLN A 167 12.74 10.42 12.97
C GLN A 167 11.77 10.27 11.80
N ILE A 168 10.90 11.27 11.64
CA ILE A 168 10.10 11.49 10.46
C ILE A 168 10.48 12.86 9.90
N ALA A 169 11.01 12.89 8.69
CA ALA A 169 11.31 14.14 7.99
C ALA A 169 10.04 14.68 7.32
N SER A 170 9.87 16.01 7.38
CA SER A 170 8.87 16.74 6.61
C SER A 170 9.57 17.49 5.49
N ILE A 171 9.18 17.24 4.24
CA ILE A 171 9.80 17.76 3.03
C ILE A 171 8.77 18.61 2.29
N ASP A 172 9.13 19.82 1.94
CA ASP A 172 8.26 20.76 1.23
C ASP A 172 8.22 20.54 -0.29
N ARG A 173 7.41 21.33 -0.98
CA ARG A 173 7.30 21.28 -2.46
C ARG A 173 8.59 21.71 -3.19
N SER A 174 9.52 22.35 -2.52
CA SER A 174 10.84 22.68 -3.08
C SER A 174 11.87 21.56 -2.85
N ASN A 175 11.41 20.40 -2.35
CA ASN A 175 12.20 19.22 -2.01
C ASN A 175 13.24 19.48 -0.91
N LYS A 176 12.91 20.38 0.03
CA LYS A 176 13.77 20.68 1.19
C LYS A 176 13.16 20.09 2.45
N ILE A 177 14.03 19.54 3.30
CA ILE A 177 13.64 19.13 4.65
C ILE A 177 13.38 20.40 5.48
N ILE A 178 12.12 20.62 5.87
CA ILE A 178 11.68 21.78 6.64
C ILE A 178 11.45 21.48 8.12
N GLY A 179 11.42 20.21 8.49
CA GLY A 179 11.23 19.77 9.87
C GLY A 179 11.52 18.30 10.06
N ARG A 180 11.68 17.91 11.33
CA ARG A 180 11.84 16.51 11.73
C ARG A 180 11.07 16.28 13.02
N TYR A 181 10.21 15.27 13.04
CA TYR A 181 9.58 14.77 14.25
C TYR A 181 10.45 13.70 14.87
N LYS A 182 10.81 13.85 16.13
CA LYS A 182 11.50 12.80 16.85
C LYS A 182 10.49 11.76 17.30
N VAL A 183 10.68 10.53 16.86
CA VAL A 183 9.89 9.38 17.30
C VAL A 183 10.55 8.79 18.54
N VAL A 184 9.88 8.87 19.70
CA VAL A 184 10.40 8.37 20.98
C VAL A 184 10.31 6.83 21.05
N ALA A 185 10.69 6.19 19.97
CA ALA A 185 10.86 4.74 19.86
C ALA A 185 11.82 4.49 18.70
N SER A 186 12.52 3.40 18.73
CA SER A 186 13.44 3.06 17.65
C SER A 186 12.70 2.51 16.42
N GLU A 187 13.29 2.74 15.25
CA GLU A 187 12.97 2.07 14.00
C GLU A 187 11.55 2.35 13.46
N PRO A 188 11.20 3.62 13.17
CA PRO A 188 9.95 3.90 12.48
C PRO A 188 9.97 3.30 11.07
N THR A 189 8.88 2.58 10.72
CA THR A 189 8.70 1.92 9.43
C THR A 189 7.46 2.47 8.73
N GLY A 190 6.37 1.71 8.65
CA GLY A 190 5.15 2.10 7.95
C GLY A 190 4.39 3.24 8.62
N MET A 191 3.72 4.04 7.80
CA MET A 191 2.90 5.16 8.24
C MET A 191 1.49 5.11 7.65
N ALA A 192 0.53 5.71 8.37
CA ALA A 192 -0.80 5.99 7.88
C ALA A 192 -1.31 7.33 8.45
N LEU A 193 -1.90 8.17 7.60
CA LEU A 193 -2.39 9.49 8.01
C LEU A 193 -3.93 9.52 8.00
N ASP A 194 -4.52 9.75 9.16
CA ASP A 194 -5.92 10.15 9.28
C ASP A 194 -5.99 11.69 9.15
N GLU A 195 -6.30 12.15 7.96
CA GLU A 195 -6.37 13.58 7.65
C GLU A 195 -7.48 14.29 8.43
N GLN A 196 -8.62 13.61 8.69
CA GLN A 196 -9.75 14.21 9.40
C GLN A 196 -9.43 14.50 10.86
N ARG A 197 -8.76 13.55 11.53
CA ARG A 197 -8.37 13.69 12.93
C ARG A 197 -7.01 14.33 13.12
N ARG A 198 -6.30 14.58 12.02
CA ARG A 198 -4.90 15.03 12.04
C ARG A 198 -4.05 14.12 12.93
N ARG A 199 -4.14 12.79 12.67
CA ARG A 199 -3.38 11.76 13.37
C ARG A 199 -2.48 11.03 12.37
N LEU A 200 -1.19 11.01 12.70
CA LEU A 200 -0.19 10.22 11.99
C LEU A 200 0.08 8.96 12.81
N TYR A 201 -0.28 7.82 12.28
CA TYR A 201 0.05 6.52 12.86
C TYR A 201 1.38 6.06 12.29
N VAL A 202 2.25 5.57 13.17
CA VAL A 202 3.63 5.16 12.81
C VAL A 202 3.92 3.82 13.45
N ALA A 203 4.24 2.82 12.64
CA ALA A 203 4.72 1.55 13.12
C ALA A 203 6.17 1.70 13.64
N VAL A 204 6.42 1.18 14.83
CA VAL A 204 7.74 1.14 15.47
C VAL A 204 7.95 -0.25 16.07
N ARG A 205 9.15 -0.55 16.57
CA ARG A 205 9.57 -1.91 16.93
C ARG A 205 8.54 -2.74 17.70
N TYR A 206 7.83 -2.20 18.69
CA TYR A 206 6.86 -2.92 19.52
C TYR A 206 5.57 -2.13 19.77
N ALA A 207 5.24 -1.18 18.91
CA ALA A 207 4.04 -0.38 19.03
C ALA A 207 3.63 0.25 17.70
N VAL A 208 2.39 0.72 17.66
CA VAL A 208 1.94 1.75 16.72
C VAL A 208 1.76 3.04 17.50
N LEU A 209 2.48 4.09 17.13
CA LEU A 209 2.34 5.41 17.74
C LEU A 209 1.25 6.18 17.03
N ALA A 210 0.41 6.88 17.78
CA ALA A 210 -0.47 7.91 17.27
C ALA A 210 0.14 9.27 17.58
N LEU A 211 0.57 10.00 16.55
CA LEU A 211 1.16 11.33 16.67
C LEU A 211 0.16 12.38 16.21
N ASN A 212 0.25 13.58 16.77
CA ASN A 212 -0.37 14.76 16.17
C ASN A 212 0.37 15.07 14.86
N ALA A 213 -0.32 15.06 13.73
CA ALA A 213 0.28 15.22 12.41
C ALA A 213 0.91 16.61 12.18
N ASP A 214 0.47 17.61 12.93
CA ASP A 214 0.95 18.99 12.76
C ASP A 214 2.17 19.30 13.62
N THR A 215 2.28 18.66 14.80
CA THR A 215 3.34 18.95 15.77
C THR A 215 4.33 17.81 15.96
N GLY A 216 3.99 16.57 15.53
CA GLY A 216 4.76 15.37 15.79
C GLY A 216 4.67 14.88 17.25
N ALA A 217 3.86 15.53 18.10
CA ALA A 217 3.69 15.11 19.50
C ALA A 217 2.99 13.74 19.60
N GLU A 218 3.52 12.85 20.44
CA GLU A 218 2.89 11.56 20.73
C GLU A 218 1.58 11.78 21.50
N VAL A 219 0.49 11.25 20.97
CA VAL A 219 -0.85 11.32 21.56
C VAL A 219 -1.22 9.99 22.24
N ALA A 220 -0.81 8.88 21.62
CA ALA A 220 -1.02 7.56 22.18
C ALA A 220 0.07 6.60 21.70
N ARG A 221 0.29 5.57 22.50
CA ARG A 221 1.16 4.44 22.20
C ARG A 221 0.36 3.15 22.31
N ILE A 222 0.24 2.45 21.22
CA ILE A 222 -0.58 1.23 21.08
C ILE A 222 0.40 0.05 21.02
N PRO A 223 0.48 -0.80 22.05
CA PRO A 223 1.35 -1.97 22.01
C PRO A 223 1.01 -2.87 20.81
N ALA A 224 2.02 -3.35 20.10
CA ALA A 224 1.90 -4.23 18.96
C ALA A 224 3.05 -5.25 18.94
N PRO A 225 2.89 -6.41 18.30
CA PRO A 225 3.97 -7.39 18.14
C PRO A 225 5.19 -6.80 17.44
N GLY A 226 6.35 -7.37 17.72
CA GLY A 226 7.60 -6.97 17.06
C GLY A 226 7.56 -7.17 15.55
N GLY A 227 8.13 -6.21 14.80
CA GLY A 227 8.12 -6.26 13.35
C GLY A 227 6.77 -5.89 12.71
N THR A 228 5.91 -5.17 13.44
CA THR A 228 4.77 -4.47 12.81
C THR A 228 5.33 -3.45 11.83
N ASP A 229 4.98 -3.57 10.55
CA ASP A 229 5.62 -2.81 9.48
C ASP A 229 4.61 -2.05 8.61
N ALA A 230 3.67 -2.73 8.00
CA ALA A 230 2.70 -2.09 7.11
C ALA A 230 1.42 -1.69 7.83
N LEU A 231 0.99 -0.47 7.59
CA LEU A 231 -0.26 0.11 8.12
C LEU A 231 -1.19 0.49 6.97
N VAL A 232 -2.48 0.18 7.11
CA VAL A 232 -3.51 0.61 6.16
C VAL A 232 -4.79 1.04 6.89
N LEU A 233 -5.27 2.24 6.56
CA LEU A 233 -6.51 2.78 7.11
C LEU A 233 -7.74 2.19 6.42
N ASP A 234 -8.79 1.94 7.20
CA ASP A 234 -10.16 1.82 6.69
C ASP A 234 -10.81 3.21 6.68
N PRO A 235 -10.99 3.85 5.53
CA PRO A 235 -11.50 5.22 5.47
C PRO A 235 -12.90 5.40 6.07
N GLY A 236 -13.70 4.34 6.10
CA GLY A 236 -15.08 4.38 6.60
C GLY A 236 -15.30 3.74 7.97
N GLY A 237 -14.31 3.04 8.54
CA GLY A 237 -14.51 2.14 9.67
C GLY A 237 -13.90 2.57 11.00
N ASN A 238 -13.21 3.69 11.06
CA ASN A 238 -12.41 4.09 12.22
C ASN A 238 -11.39 3.03 12.67
N LEU A 239 -10.90 2.25 11.73
CA LEU A 239 -9.96 1.17 11.96
C LEU A 239 -8.66 1.41 11.20
N LEU A 240 -7.57 1.00 11.83
CA LEU A 240 -6.27 0.83 11.21
C LEU A 240 -5.92 -0.65 11.24
N TYR A 241 -5.56 -1.20 10.11
CA TYR A 241 -5.03 -2.56 10.04
C TYR A 241 -3.51 -2.53 9.96
N ALA A 242 -2.87 -3.45 10.68
CA ALA A 242 -1.42 -3.58 10.67
C ALA A 242 -1.01 -5.04 10.47
N ALA A 243 0.03 -5.26 9.67
CA ALA A 243 0.67 -6.56 9.53
C ALA A 243 1.91 -6.62 10.43
N ALA A 244 2.00 -7.66 11.25
CA ALA A 244 3.11 -7.88 12.16
C ALA A 244 4.03 -9.02 11.68
N GLY A 245 5.33 -8.92 12.01
CA GLY A 245 6.34 -9.86 11.56
C GLY A 245 6.20 -11.30 12.09
N ASP A 246 5.41 -11.48 13.15
CA ASP A 246 5.07 -12.81 13.69
C ASP A 246 3.96 -13.52 12.89
N GLY A 247 3.34 -12.82 11.94
CA GLY A 247 2.23 -13.31 11.12
C GLY A 247 0.85 -12.90 11.64
N SER A 248 0.77 -12.06 12.68
CA SER A 248 -0.50 -11.51 13.15
C SER A 248 -0.97 -10.34 12.28
N VAL A 249 -2.28 -10.18 12.18
CA VAL A 249 -2.92 -8.97 11.66
C VAL A 249 -3.72 -8.32 12.78
N LEU A 250 -3.47 -7.04 13.00
CA LEU A 250 -4.12 -6.24 14.03
C LEU A 250 -5.24 -5.40 13.42
N ALA A 251 -6.35 -5.27 14.14
CA ALA A 251 -7.34 -4.23 13.95
C ALA A 251 -7.27 -3.26 15.12
N ILE A 252 -6.93 -2.02 14.86
CA ILE A 252 -6.74 -0.97 15.86
C ILE A 252 -7.92 -0.01 15.77
N ASP A 253 -8.62 0.19 16.90
CA ASP A 253 -9.68 1.18 17.02
C ASP A 253 -9.07 2.59 17.18
N LEU A 254 -9.31 3.45 16.22
CA LEU A 254 -8.73 4.80 16.15
C LEU A 254 -9.40 5.80 17.12
N ASN A 255 -10.59 5.51 17.62
CA ASN A 255 -11.26 6.36 18.62
C ASN A 255 -10.69 6.10 20.02
N ARG A 256 -10.36 4.84 20.32
CA ARG A 256 -9.82 4.42 21.61
C ARG A 256 -8.30 4.31 21.64
N ASN A 257 -7.65 4.27 20.47
CA ASN A 257 -6.21 4.01 20.29
C ASN A 257 -5.77 2.71 20.99
N VAL A 258 -6.49 1.63 20.72
CA VAL A 258 -6.18 0.29 21.25
C VAL A 258 -6.29 -0.77 20.16
N VAL A 259 -5.58 -1.87 20.33
CA VAL A 259 -5.80 -3.08 19.54
C VAL A 259 -7.16 -3.66 19.95
N ASP A 260 -8.12 -3.63 19.03
CA ASP A 260 -9.46 -4.17 19.22
C ASP A 260 -9.50 -5.68 18.96
N HIS A 261 -8.71 -6.13 18.00
CA HIS A 261 -8.54 -7.54 17.67
C HIS A 261 -7.16 -7.83 17.09
N GLU A 262 -6.56 -8.91 17.51
CA GLU A 262 -5.36 -9.50 16.94
C GLU A 262 -5.72 -10.89 16.42
N LEU A 263 -5.38 -11.16 15.14
CA LEU A 263 -5.61 -12.44 14.49
C LEU A 263 -4.30 -13.05 14.01
N PRO A 264 -3.80 -14.10 14.63
CA PRO A 264 -2.70 -14.90 14.09
C PRO A 264 -3.11 -15.58 12.78
N THR A 265 -2.30 -15.46 11.73
CA THR A 265 -2.63 -16.02 10.42
C THR A 265 -1.77 -17.21 10.01
N ASP A 266 -0.74 -17.52 10.79
CA ASP A 266 0.33 -18.49 10.46
C ASP A 266 1.07 -18.19 9.14
N VAL A 267 0.84 -17.03 8.53
CA VAL A 267 1.48 -16.58 7.31
C VAL A 267 2.32 -15.34 7.61
N LYS A 268 3.63 -15.46 7.43
CA LYS A 268 4.55 -14.34 7.67
C LYS A 268 4.55 -13.42 6.45
N GLY A 269 3.95 -12.24 6.60
CA GLY A 269 3.87 -11.19 5.58
C GLY A 269 4.19 -9.82 6.17
N TYR A 270 4.86 -8.99 5.38
CA TYR A 270 5.30 -7.64 5.79
C TYR A 270 4.53 -6.52 5.09
N SER A 271 3.58 -6.86 4.24
CA SER A 271 2.80 -5.90 3.48
C SER A 271 1.34 -6.31 3.46
N ILE A 272 0.46 -5.34 3.56
CA ILE A 272 -0.98 -5.54 3.68
C ILE A 272 -1.70 -4.60 2.71
N ALA A 273 -2.74 -5.10 2.04
CA ALA A 273 -3.64 -4.29 1.24
C ALA A 273 -5.07 -4.40 1.77
N TYR A 274 -5.83 -3.32 1.65
CA TYR A 274 -7.23 -3.26 2.03
C TYR A 274 -8.10 -2.84 0.85
N ASP A 275 -9.16 -3.59 0.62
CA ASP A 275 -10.22 -3.26 -0.32
C ASP A 275 -11.41 -2.64 0.44
N PRO A 276 -11.60 -1.31 0.40
CA PRO A 276 -12.68 -0.67 1.13
C PRO A 276 -14.07 -0.99 0.57
N ALA A 277 -14.16 -1.29 -0.73
CA ALA A 277 -15.43 -1.62 -1.37
C ALA A 277 -16.02 -2.94 -0.86
N HIS A 278 -15.18 -3.94 -0.67
CA HIS A 278 -15.58 -5.26 -0.20
C HIS A 278 -15.21 -5.52 1.26
N LYS A 279 -14.54 -4.58 1.91
CA LYS A 279 -14.01 -4.70 3.29
C LYS A 279 -13.17 -5.98 3.46
N MET A 280 -12.25 -6.19 2.55
CA MET A 280 -11.33 -7.32 2.57
C MET A 280 -9.89 -6.87 2.74
N ILE A 281 -9.14 -7.65 3.51
CA ILE A 281 -7.73 -7.44 3.76
C ILE A 281 -6.96 -8.57 3.10
N PHE A 282 -5.86 -8.25 2.43
CA PHE A 282 -5.02 -9.20 1.73
C PHE A 282 -3.61 -9.16 2.31
N LEU A 283 -3.14 -10.31 2.78
CA LEU A 283 -1.80 -10.51 3.32
C LEU A 283 -1.11 -11.64 2.53
N PRO A 284 -0.27 -11.33 1.55
CA PRO A 284 0.61 -12.33 0.94
C PRO A 284 1.80 -12.61 1.85
N GLY A 285 2.20 -13.86 1.95
CA GLY A 285 3.33 -14.23 2.79
C GLY A 285 3.75 -15.68 2.65
N GLY A 286 4.68 -16.09 3.51
CA GLY A 286 5.23 -17.44 3.56
C GLY A 286 4.64 -18.25 4.71
N ARG A 287 4.28 -19.51 4.42
CA ARG A 287 3.96 -20.52 5.41
C ARG A 287 4.63 -21.84 5.02
N GLU A 288 5.46 -22.38 5.91
CA GLU A 288 6.16 -23.67 5.67
C GLU A 288 6.88 -23.73 4.31
N GLY A 289 7.56 -22.64 3.92
CA GLY A 289 8.28 -22.53 2.65
C GLY A 289 7.38 -22.38 1.41
N ARG A 290 6.07 -22.27 1.58
CA ARG A 290 5.10 -22.08 0.47
C ARG A 290 4.54 -20.65 0.47
N SER A 291 4.24 -20.16 -0.72
CA SER A 291 3.57 -18.87 -0.90
C SER A 291 2.07 -18.99 -0.62
N LYS A 292 1.55 -18.10 0.20
CA LYS A 292 0.13 -18.04 0.56
C LYS A 292 -0.40 -16.62 0.43
N MET A 293 -1.70 -16.52 0.15
CA MET A 293 -2.51 -15.32 0.33
C MET A 293 -3.52 -15.57 1.43
N VAL A 294 -3.46 -14.83 2.52
CA VAL A 294 -4.52 -14.78 3.52
C VAL A 294 -5.50 -13.69 3.12
N ILE A 295 -6.77 -14.02 3.13
CA ILE A 295 -7.85 -13.05 2.96
C ILE A 295 -8.62 -12.96 4.28
N LEU A 296 -8.66 -11.76 4.84
CA LEU A 296 -9.36 -11.46 6.08
C LEU A 296 -10.53 -10.52 5.84
N SER A 297 -11.44 -10.49 6.78
CA SER A 297 -12.57 -9.58 6.78
C SER A 297 -12.93 -9.19 8.22
N PRO A 298 -13.26 -7.92 8.48
CA PRO A 298 -13.91 -7.52 9.70
C PRO A 298 -15.25 -8.27 9.87
N SER A 299 -15.59 -8.69 11.10
CA SER A 299 -16.86 -9.36 11.40
C SER A 299 -18.06 -8.43 11.16
N GLY A 300 -19.19 -9.00 10.75
CA GLY A 300 -20.47 -8.30 10.53
C GLY A 300 -20.87 -8.15 9.06
N VAL A 301 -20.03 -8.58 8.11
CA VAL A 301 -20.39 -8.61 6.68
C VAL A 301 -20.35 -10.05 6.18
N THR A 302 -21.46 -10.61 5.77
CA THR A 302 -21.54 -11.97 5.23
C THR A 302 -20.92 -12.06 3.84
N GLU A 303 -20.16 -13.12 3.57
CA GLU A 303 -19.44 -13.36 2.32
C GLU A 303 -20.35 -13.33 1.10
N THR A 304 -21.58 -13.80 1.23
CA THR A 304 -22.58 -13.90 0.17
C THR A 304 -22.99 -12.54 -0.42
N ASN A 305 -23.10 -11.51 0.40
CA ASN A 305 -23.48 -10.15 -0.07
C ASN A 305 -22.34 -9.39 -0.76
N ARG A 306 -21.08 -9.86 -0.64
CA ARG A 306 -19.90 -9.18 -1.14
C ARG A 306 -19.54 -9.55 -2.57
N LEU A 307 -19.73 -10.81 -2.92
CA LEU A 307 -19.35 -11.32 -4.24
C LEU A 307 -20.49 -11.16 -5.25
N GLN A 308 -21.76 -11.14 -4.81
CA GLN A 308 -22.91 -10.93 -5.68
C GLN A 308 -23.01 -9.49 -6.20
N ASN A 309 -22.63 -8.48 -5.39
CA ASN A 309 -22.59 -7.08 -5.84
C ASN A 309 -21.44 -6.79 -6.82
N ALA A 310 -20.38 -7.62 -6.83
CA ALA A 310 -19.27 -7.50 -7.77
C ALA A 310 -19.55 -8.16 -9.13
N ALA A 311 -20.58 -9.01 -9.22
CA ALA A 311 -20.94 -9.76 -10.42
C ALA A 311 -22.01 -9.08 -11.31
N SER A 312 -22.45 -7.86 -10.97
CA SER A 312 -23.41 -7.11 -11.79
C SER A 312 -22.73 -5.92 -12.50
N PRO A 313 -22.11 -6.13 -13.68
CA PRO A 313 -21.98 -5.01 -14.61
C PRO A 313 -23.39 -4.70 -15.10
N ALA A 314 -23.77 -3.43 -15.16
CA ALA A 314 -24.95 -3.00 -15.84
C ALA A 314 -24.91 -3.55 -17.28
N GLU A 315 -25.76 -4.52 -17.60
CA GLU A 315 -26.02 -4.93 -18.95
C GLU A 315 -26.63 -3.72 -19.69
N ALA A 316 -25.79 -3.02 -20.43
CA ALA A 316 -26.24 -2.11 -21.47
C ALA A 316 -26.88 -2.96 -22.56
N THR A 317 -28.18 -3.04 -22.56
CA THR A 317 -28.98 -3.61 -23.64
C THR A 317 -28.65 -2.85 -24.93
N PRO A 318 -28.25 -3.52 -26.03
CA PRO A 318 -28.16 -2.86 -27.32
C PRO A 318 -29.59 -2.60 -27.81
N GLN A 319 -30.02 -1.33 -27.84
CA GLN A 319 -31.20 -0.95 -28.59
C GLN A 319 -30.94 -1.16 -30.08
N SER A 320 -31.74 -2.06 -30.64
CA SER A 320 -31.79 -2.37 -32.07
C SER A 320 -32.12 -1.12 -32.89
N ALA A 321 -31.15 -0.65 -33.64
CA ALA A 321 -31.39 0.26 -34.77
C ALA A 321 -31.64 -0.58 -36.04
N ALA A 322 -32.86 -1.01 -36.24
CA ALA A 322 -33.31 -1.46 -37.54
C ALA A 322 -34.83 -1.32 -37.62
N GLN A 323 -35.29 -0.25 -38.33
CA GLN A 323 -36.46 -0.18 -39.17
C GLN A 323 -36.97 1.27 -39.27
N THR A 324 -36.55 1.96 -40.28
CA THR A 324 -37.40 2.87 -41.02
C THR A 324 -36.65 3.34 -42.28
N ALA A 325 -36.68 2.51 -43.30
CA ALA A 325 -36.47 2.95 -44.68
C ALA A 325 -37.42 2.14 -45.53
N MET A 326 -38.65 2.66 -45.65
CA MET A 326 -39.54 2.46 -46.82
C MET A 326 -40.83 3.22 -46.58
N LYS A 327 -40.95 4.39 -47.18
CA LYS A 327 -42.09 4.92 -47.95
C LYS A 327 -41.99 6.44 -48.10
N LYS A 328 -41.70 6.84 -49.23
CA LYS A 328 -42.03 7.83 -50.22
C LYS A 328 -40.84 8.53 -50.82
#